data_b21f4f6e6d1dd43377b0471c43960b61
#
_entry.id   b21f4f6e6d1dd43377b0471c43960b61
#
_cell.length_a   1.000
_cell.length_b   1.000
_cell.length_c   1.000
_cell.angle_alpha   90.00
_cell.angle_beta   90.00
_cell.angle_gamma   90.00
#
_symmetry.space_group_name_H-M   'P 1'
#
loop_
_entity.id
_entity.type
_entity.pdbx_description
1 polymer ?
#
loop_
_entity_poly.entity_id
_entity_poly.type
_entity_poly.pdbx_seq_one_letter_code
_entity_poly.pdbx_strand_id
1 'polypeptide(L)' 'MARKQFAHHEAVSAVVPGESGYSAAVAVKALDGMGAPRFHKILDGQTFKTASDADDAAAVELERLVDVDAEGQLDWATPT' A
#
# COMPACT_ATOMS: atom_id res chain seq x y z
N MET A 1 -9.27 -7.32 -0.79
CA MET A 1 -8.66 -5.97 -0.79
C MET A 1 -8.72 -5.40 0.61
N ALA A 2 -7.61 -4.91 1.13
CA ALA A 2 -7.54 -4.38 2.48
C ALA A 2 -7.49 -2.86 2.46
N ARG A 3 -8.00 -2.23 3.50
CA ARG A 3 -8.08 -0.79 3.61
C ARG A 3 -7.87 -0.38 5.06
N LYS A 4 -7.12 0.71 5.25
CA LYS A 4 -6.85 1.24 6.57
C LYS A 4 -6.95 2.76 6.52
N GLN A 5 -7.71 3.34 7.43
CA GLN A 5 -7.97 4.78 7.45
C GLN A 5 -7.17 5.45 8.56
N PHE A 6 -6.58 6.59 8.24
CA PHE A 6 -5.80 7.39 9.18
C PHE A 6 -6.44 8.78 9.32
N ALA A 7 -5.81 9.66 10.10
CA ALA A 7 -6.38 10.97 10.40
C ALA A 7 -6.66 11.82 9.14
N HIS A 8 -5.75 11.78 8.17
CA HIS A 8 -5.85 12.62 6.97
C HIS A 8 -5.80 11.83 5.66
N HIS A 9 -5.58 10.53 5.73
CA HIS A 9 -5.38 9.70 4.55
C HIS A 9 -6.02 8.33 4.74
N GLU A 10 -6.26 7.68 3.62
CA GLU A 10 -6.71 6.29 3.56
C GLU A 10 -5.70 5.49 2.76
N ALA A 11 -5.31 4.33 3.26
CA ALA A 11 -4.41 3.42 2.57
C ALA A 11 -5.15 2.15 2.18
N VAL A 12 -4.95 1.69 0.96
CA VAL A 12 -5.55 0.44 0.46
C VAL A 12 -4.47 -0.43 -0.16
N SER A 13 -4.63 -1.74 0.00
CA SER A 13 -3.76 -2.68 -0.72
C SER A 13 -3.98 -2.54 -2.21
N ALA A 14 -2.91 -2.62 -2.97
CA ALA A 14 -2.94 -2.45 -4.41
C ALA A 14 -1.98 -3.41 -5.09
N VAL A 15 -2.15 -3.59 -6.39
CA VAL A 15 -1.33 -4.47 -7.19
C VAL A 15 -0.89 -3.70 -8.43
N VAL A 16 0.41 -3.80 -8.73
CA VAL A 16 0.97 -3.18 -9.92
C VAL A 16 1.39 -4.30 -10.88
N PRO A 17 0.74 -4.43 -12.04
CA PRO A 17 1.15 -5.44 -13.02
C PRO A 17 2.47 -5.06 -13.66
N GLY A 18 3.28 -6.07 -13.94
CA GLY A 18 4.58 -5.90 -14.57
C GLY A 18 4.89 -7.05 -15.52
N GLU A 19 6.04 -6.98 -16.17
CA GLU A 19 6.44 -7.96 -17.17
C GLU A 19 6.66 -9.36 -16.60
N SER A 20 7.17 -9.43 -15.38
CA SER A 20 7.49 -10.72 -14.76
C SER A 20 6.48 -11.12 -13.68
N GLY A 21 5.34 -10.46 -13.60
CA GLY A 21 4.30 -10.78 -12.64
C GLY A 21 3.69 -9.54 -12.03
N TYR A 22 3.23 -9.68 -10.79
CA TYR A 22 2.53 -8.62 -10.08
C TYR A 22 3.35 -8.19 -8.86
N SER A 23 3.36 -6.89 -8.60
CA SER A 23 4.03 -6.33 -7.43
C SER A 23 3.00 -5.86 -6.42
N ALA A 24 3.31 -6.04 -5.14
CA ALA A 24 2.47 -5.53 -4.07
C ALA A 24 2.71 -4.02 -3.89
N ALA A 25 1.65 -3.29 -3.61
CA ALA A 25 1.72 -1.85 -3.41
C ALA A 25 0.67 -1.40 -2.41
N VAL A 26 0.82 -0.19 -1.93
CA VAL A 26 -0.18 0.47 -1.10
C VAL A 26 -0.54 1.78 -1.77
N ALA A 27 -1.81 1.99 -2.01
CA ALA A 27 -2.31 3.26 -2.56
C ALA A 27 -2.78 4.13 -1.40
N VAL A 28 -2.31 5.37 -1.37
CA VAL A 28 -2.65 6.34 -0.32
C VAL A 28 -3.43 7.48 -0.95
N LYS A 29 -4.58 7.78 -0.38
CA LYS A 29 -5.45 8.84 -0.87
C LYS A 29 -5.80 9.78 0.28
N ALA A 30 -5.77 11.08 0.01
CA ALA A 30 -6.19 12.07 1.00
C ALA A 30 -7.69 11.98 1.25
N LEU A 31 -8.09 12.08 2.51
CA LEU A 31 -9.51 11.98 2.89
C LEU A 31 -10.33 13.20 2.47
N ASP A 32 -9.66 14.30 2.19
CA ASP A 32 -10.35 15.51 1.74
C ASP A 32 -10.80 15.43 0.27
N GLY A 33 -10.45 14.34 -0.40
CA GLY A 33 -10.84 14.12 -1.80
C GLY A 33 -10.02 14.89 -2.80
N MET A 34 -9.02 15.62 -2.38
CA MET A 34 -8.19 16.44 -3.24
C MET A 34 -6.97 15.65 -3.72
N GLY A 35 -6.76 15.66 -5.02
CA GLY A 35 -5.60 15.04 -5.63
C GLY A 35 -5.76 13.56 -5.94
N ALA A 36 -4.84 13.04 -6.72
CA ALA A 36 -4.84 11.64 -7.13
C ALA A 36 -4.21 10.76 -6.05
N PRO A 37 -4.62 9.50 -5.94
CA PRO A 37 -3.97 8.58 -5.01
C PRO A 37 -2.51 8.36 -5.40
N ARG A 38 -1.66 8.15 -4.40
CA ARG A 38 -0.25 7.83 -4.61
C ARG A 38 -0.04 6.34 -4.37
N PHE A 39 0.69 5.72 -5.27
CA PHE A 39 1.03 4.31 -5.15
C PHE A 39 2.44 4.17 -4.61
N HIS A 40 2.57 3.43 -3.52
CA HIS A 40 3.87 3.13 -2.93
C HIS A 40 4.14 1.65 -3.12
N LYS A 41 5.16 1.33 -3.90
CA LYS A 41 5.55 -0.05 -4.10
C LYS A 41 6.17 -0.58 -2.81
N ILE A 42 5.71 -1.73 -2.37
CA ILE A 42 6.22 -2.39 -1.18
C ILE A 42 6.79 -3.74 -1.56
N LEU A 43 7.56 -4.36 -0.68
CA LEU A 43 8.20 -5.65 -0.94
C LEU A 43 9.05 -5.58 -2.21
N ASP A 44 9.94 -4.59 -2.27
CA ASP A 44 10.82 -4.39 -3.42
C ASP A 44 11.58 -5.66 -3.77
N GLY A 45 11.63 -5.95 -5.06
CA GLY A 45 12.30 -7.13 -5.56
C GLY A 45 11.47 -8.40 -5.54
N GLN A 46 10.26 -8.36 -5.02
CA GLN A 46 9.35 -9.50 -5.01
C GLN A 46 8.26 -9.32 -6.04
N THR A 47 7.99 -10.40 -6.77
CA THR A 47 6.86 -10.45 -7.70
C THR A 47 6.03 -11.68 -7.40
N PHE A 48 4.77 -11.62 -7.76
CA PHE A 48 3.81 -12.68 -7.49
C PHE A 48 3.19 -13.16 -8.82
N LYS A 49 2.82 -14.41 -8.87
CA LYS A 49 2.28 -14.99 -10.09
C LYS A 49 0.87 -14.50 -10.42
N THR A 50 0.10 -14.15 -9.40
CA THR A 50 -1.27 -13.69 -9.59
C THR A 50 -1.49 -12.37 -8.88
N ALA A 51 -2.48 -11.61 -9.35
CA ALA A 51 -2.87 -10.38 -8.70
C ALA A 51 -3.39 -10.64 -7.28
N SER A 52 -4.09 -11.76 -7.08
CA SER A 52 -4.61 -12.15 -5.78
C SER A 52 -3.49 -12.36 -4.76
N ASP A 53 -2.42 -13.05 -5.17
CA ASP A 53 -1.27 -13.27 -4.28
C ASP A 53 -0.59 -11.96 -3.92
N ALA A 54 -0.43 -11.05 -4.87
CA ALA A 54 0.17 -9.75 -4.62
C ALA A 54 -0.70 -8.92 -3.68
N ASP A 55 -2.02 -8.95 -3.87
CA ASP A 55 -2.95 -8.22 -3.01
C ASP A 55 -2.94 -8.78 -1.59
N ASP A 56 -2.89 -10.09 -1.43
CA ASP A 56 -2.79 -10.72 -0.12
C ASP A 56 -1.52 -10.28 0.61
N ALA A 57 -0.40 -10.25 -0.10
CA ALA A 57 0.86 -9.78 0.47
C ALA A 57 0.79 -8.30 0.85
N ALA A 58 0.17 -7.48 0.01
CA ALA A 58 -0.02 -6.06 0.30
C ALA A 58 -0.92 -5.86 1.51
N ALA A 59 -1.97 -6.68 1.66
CA ALA A 59 -2.87 -6.61 2.79
C ALA A 59 -2.16 -6.91 4.12
N VAL A 60 -1.28 -7.91 4.12
CA VAL A 60 -0.48 -8.25 5.29
C VAL A 60 0.43 -7.07 5.68
N GLU A 61 1.11 -6.48 4.70
CA GLU A 61 1.98 -5.34 4.97
C GLU A 61 1.17 -4.12 5.42
N LEU A 62 -0.02 -3.92 4.88
CA LEU A 62 -0.88 -2.81 5.26
C LEU A 62 -1.22 -2.83 6.75
N GLU A 63 -1.39 -4.01 7.34
CA GLU A 63 -1.64 -4.13 8.76
C GLU A 63 -0.49 -3.60 9.61
N ARG A 64 0.73 -3.59 9.07
CA ARG A 64 1.92 -3.11 9.75
C ARG A 64 2.12 -1.60 9.59
N LEU A 65 1.33 -0.97 8.75
CA LEU A 65 1.38 0.47 8.55
C LEU A 65 0.79 1.18 9.76
N VAL A 66 1.61 2.01 10.41
CA VAL A 66 1.23 2.70 11.65
C VAL A 66 0.49 4.00 11.36
N ASP A 67 0.97 4.74 10.38
CA ASP A 67 0.42 6.06 10.09
C ASP A 67 0.83 6.51 8.69
N VAL A 68 0.11 7.51 8.19
CA VAL A 68 0.47 8.23 6.98
C VAL A 68 0.54 9.70 7.36
N ASP A 69 1.69 10.32 7.18
CA ASP A 69 1.87 11.70 7.60
C ASP A 69 1.12 12.69 6.68
N ALA A 70 1.17 13.97 7.02
CA ALA A 70 0.43 14.98 6.26
C ALA A 70 0.91 15.10 4.80
N GLU A 71 2.11 14.64 4.50
CA GLU A 71 2.69 14.66 3.16
C GLU A 71 2.44 13.37 2.38
N GLY A 72 1.73 12.40 2.99
CA GLY A 72 1.43 11.13 2.36
C GLY A 72 2.54 10.09 2.48
N GLN A 73 3.51 10.31 3.36
CA GLN A 73 4.59 9.36 3.59
C GLN A 73 4.15 8.27 4.54
N LEU A 74 4.55 7.05 4.24
CA LEU A 74 4.18 5.89 5.04
C LEU A 74 5.08 5.75 6.26
N ASP A 75 4.47 5.47 7.40
CA ASP A 75 5.18 5.23 8.65
C ASP A 75 4.90 3.79 9.08
N TRP A 76 5.91 2.95 9.02
CA TRP A 76 5.79 1.52 9.30
C TRP A 76 6.17 1.19 10.72
N ALA A 77 5.54 0.14 11.27
CA ALA A 77 5.94 -0.38 12.55
C ALA A 77 7.39 -0.85 12.47
N THR A 78 8.24 -0.36 13.37
CA THR A 78 9.64 -0.73 13.40
C THR A 78 9.80 -2.05 14.14
N PRO A 79 10.38 -3.08 13.52
CA PRO A 79 10.68 -4.31 14.26
C PRO A 79 11.73 -4.02 15.33
N THR A 80 11.46 -4.52 16.51
CA THR A 80 12.40 -4.38 17.63
C THR A 80 13.29 -5.60 17.76
#